data_2cbfc9f740584a42b4585773a25b9c1e
#
_entry.id   2cbfc9f740584a42b4585773a25b9c1e
#
_cell.length_a   1.000
_cell.length_b   1.000
_cell.length_c   1.000
_cell.angle_alpha   90.00
_cell.angle_beta   90.00
_cell.angle_gamma   90.00
#
_symmetry.space_group_name_H-M   'P 1'
#
loop_
_entity.id
_entity.type
_entity.pdbx_description
1 polymer ?
#
loop_
_entity_poly.entity_id
_entity_poly.type
_entity_poly.pdbx_seq_one_letter_code
_entity_poly.pdbx_strand_id
1 'polypeptide(L)'
;LYRNGWNDMEPYIETVTEREVSGIWNEKGSNNLAGRIHTAEIDFENELIYCGSSGGNIWRGTLQGEDWISLNDHIQIRDIKMIRYKDFSDFRRLLICGGNSFFYTDNDGISIQESEGLDALDDWGNTIRSIVKDDIIYLLTNEWDYVNWNAACAIYKSIVNGLTFDKIHMFNNNNGYDMWTSRYEDTPIYVMNNGQIFTLNEQDDLISHGSIVTFESGDNLLTGGFDNDVFLYAKIGDRIYYSNDAGSNWVDKGSQPQWTFMSNSFNSSNINSNLVGIGGMELFISNNSGSDWNLVNSWWQYYDDPENLLHADIPEIRFFLDNEGEEMSLISTDGGLYVSYDNLQSTQNLSLNGLGVSQYYSTYTKRTSPYHIYAGSQ
;
A
#
# COMPACT_ATOMS: atom_id res chain seq x y z
N LEU A 1 -2.13 19.80 8.77
CA LEU A 1 -2.19 20.32 10.15
C LEU A 1 -0.98 19.89 10.98
N TYR A 2 -0.51 18.64 10.84
CA TYR A 2 0.64 18.13 11.63
C TYR A 2 2.00 18.60 11.09
N ARG A 3 2.18 18.72 9.78
CA ARG A 3 3.42 19.29 9.21
C ARG A 3 3.64 20.74 9.60
N ASN A 4 2.56 21.53 9.61
CA ASN A 4 2.66 22.93 10.04
C ASN A 4 2.89 23.07 11.55
N GLY A 5 2.35 22.16 12.36
CA GLY A 5 2.54 22.22 13.80
C GLY A 5 3.98 22.04 14.26
N TRP A 6 4.80 21.24 13.58
CA TRP A 6 6.20 21.06 13.93
C TRP A 6 7.10 22.18 13.40
N ASN A 7 6.89 22.62 12.18
CA ASN A 7 7.65 23.74 11.60
C ASN A 7 7.28 25.08 12.26
N ASP A 8 6.02 25.25 12.67
CA ASP A 8 5.58 26.44 13.41
C ASP A 8 5.96 26.40 14.90
N MET A 9 6.40 25.24 15.42
CA MET A 9 6.86 25.10 16.81
C MET A 9 8.34 25.44 17.00
N GLU A 10 9.18 25.43 15.95
CA GLU A 10 10.57 25.84 16.06
C GLU A 10 10.75 27.27 16.65
N PRO A 11 10.03 28.30 16.19
CA PRO A 11 10.10 29.63 16.83
C PRO A 11 9.52 29.64 18.27
N TYR A 12 8.57 28.76 18.55
CA TYR A 12 7.96 28.66 19.88
C TYR A 12 8.85 27.90 20.86
N ILE A 13 9.60 26.93 20.40
CA ILE A 13 10.61 26.21 21.18
C ILE A 13 11.78 27.13 21.51
N GLU A 14 12.25 27.93 20.57
CA GLU A 14 13.31 28.91 20.80
C GLU A 14 12.91 29.98 21.82
N THR A 15 11.65 30.42 21.83
CA THR A 15 11.11 31.39 22.80
C THR A 15 10.81 30.78 24.18
N VAL A 16 10.64 29.48 24.26
CA VAL A 16 10.36 28.76 25.52
C VAL A 16 11.62 28.18 26.15
N THR A 17 12.80 28.23 25.48
CA THR A 17 14.08 27.73 26.00
C THR A 17 14.59 28.46 27.25
N GLU A 18 14.02 29.59 27.65
CA GLU A 18 14.27 30.22 28.96
C GLU A 18 13.48 29.56 30.11
N ARG A 19 12.58 28.62 29.82
CA ARG A 19 11.90 27.79 30.84
C ARG A 19 12.27 26.34 30.56
N GLU A 20 13.03 25.72 31.43
CA GLU A 20 13.26 24.27 31.38
C GLU A 20 11.91 23.56 31.52
N VAL A 21 11.31 23.21 30.39
CA VAL A 21 10.16 22.32 30.34
C VAL A 21 10.72 20.91 30.23
N SER A 22 10.81 20.22 31.36
CA SER A 22 11.10 18.80 31.38
C SER A 22 9.78 18.02 31.44
N GLY A 23 9.69 16.93 30.68
CA GLY A 23 8.53 16.06 30.68
C GLY A 23 8.94 14.62 30.36
N ILE A 24 8.17 13.68 30.87
CA ILE A 24 8.24 12.27 30.49
C ILE A 24 7.01 11.99 29.66
N TRP A 25 7.22 11.60 28.40
CA TRP A 25 6.14 11.13 27.54
C TRP A 25 5.80 9.69 27.90
N ASN A 26 4.52 9.44 28.12
CA ASN A 26 4.01 8.09 28.31
C ASN A 26 2.92 7.86 27.29
N GLU A 27 3.00 6.77 26.58
CA GLU A 27 1.95 6.31 25.70
C GLU A 27 0.67 6.03 26.51
N LYS A 28 -0.45 6.49 26.00
CA LYS A 28 -1.80 6.30 26.57
C LYS A 28 -2.77 5.75 25.54
N GLY A 29 -2.28 5.47 24.34
CA GLY A 29 -3.07 4.99 23.22
C GLY A 29 -3.64 3.60 23.45
N SER A 30 -4.56 3.22 22.57
CA SER A 30 -5.10 1.87 22.51
C SER A 30 -3.98 0.90 22.09
N ASN A 31 -3.95 -0.27 22.70
CA ASN A 31 -3.03 -1.36 22.35
C ASN A 31 -3.79 -2.66 22.03
N ASN A 32 -5.09 -2.61 21.94
CA ASN A 32 -5.99 -3.76 21.69
C ASN A 32 -7.02 -3.51 20.57
N LEU A 33 -7.06 -2.30 20.01
CA LEU A 33 -7.84 -1.95 18.84
C LEU A 33 -7.01 -0.98 18.02
N ALA A 34 -6.54 -1.43 16.88
CA ALA A 34 -5.73 -0.60 16.00
C ALA A 34 -6.59 0.32 15.13
N GLY A 35 -5.98 1.40 14.65
CA GLY A 35 -6.52 2.24 13.60
C GLY A 35 -6.07 1.79 12.22
N ARG A 36 -6.22 2.67 11.23
CA ARG A 36 -5.99 2.37 9.81
C ARG A 36 -4.56 1.97 9.49
N ILE A 37 -4.41 0.80 8.92
CA ILE A 37 -3.19 0.31 8.26
C ILE A 37 -3.36 0.47 6.75
N HIS A 38 -2.35 1.02 6.07
CA HIS A 38 -2.39 1.22 4.62
C HIS A 38 -1.77 0.08 3.84
N THR A 39 -0.70 -0.52 4.35
CA THR A 39 0.06 -1.56 3.65
C THR A 39 0.81 -2.43 4.63
N ALA A 40 1.10 -3.67 4.23
CA ALA A 40 1.88 -4.60 5.03
C ALA A 40 2.82 -5.46 4.16
N GLU A 41 3.89 -5.96 4.79
CA GLU A 41 4.91 -6.81 4.17
C GLU A 41 5.28 -7.94 5.14
N ILE A 42 5.64 -9.11 4.61
CA ILE A 42 6.10 -10.28 5.38
C ILE A 42 7.57 -10.55 5.08
N ASP A 43 8.33 -10.75 6.13
CA ASP A 43 9.66 -11.36 6.12
C ASP A 43 9.53 -12.79 6.67
N PHE A 44 9.37 -13.75 5.77
CA PHE A 44 9.20 -15.16 6.16
C PHE A 44 10.45 -15.77 6.79
N GLU A 45 11.63 -15.27 6.44
CA GLU A 45 12.89 -15.79 6.99
C GLU A 45 13.05 -15.50 8.47
N ASN A 46 12.61 -14.31 8.91
CA ASN A 46 12.69 -13.90 10.31
C ASN A 46 11.35 -13.99 11.06
N GLU A 47 10.30 -14.48 10.39
CA GLU A 47 8.94 -14.60 10.94
C GLU A 47 8.38 -13.23 11.42
N LEU A 48 8.58 -12.18 10.61
CA LEU A 48 8.18 -10.81 10.93
C LEU A 48 7.17 -10.26 9.94
N ILE A 49 6.30 -9.39 10.47
CA ILE A 49 5.40 -8.54 9.67
C ILE A 49 5.81 -7.08 9.87
N TYR A 50 5.87 -6.34 8.77
CA TYR A 50 5.97 -4.89 8.77
C TYR A 50 4.66 -4.30 8.29
N CYS A 51 4.17 -3.24 8.92
CA CYS A 51 3.00 -2.53 8.41
C CYS A 51 3.15 -1.01 8.52
N GLY A 52 2.52 -0.30 7.60
CA GLY A 52 2.48 1.16 7.54
C GLY A 52 1.11 1.69 7.91
N SER A 53 1.06 2.57 8.91
CA SER A 53 -0.17 3.21 9.33
C SER A 53 -0.53 4.44 8.47
N SER A 54 -1.80 4.80 8.44
CA SER A 54 -2.29 6.05 7.85
C SER A 54 -1.61 7.30 8.44
N GLY A 55 -1.21 7.24 9.70
CA GLY A 55 -0.49 8.31 10.40
C GLY A 55 0.97 8.48 9.99
N GLY A 56 1.52 7.52 9.23
CA GLY A 56 2.90 7.58 8.75
C GLY A 56 3.92 6.86 9.62
N ASN A 57 3.47 6.03 10.56
CA ASN A 57 4.34 5.17 11.33
C ASN A 57 4.46 3.78 10.70
N ILE A 58 5.65 3.23 10.81
CA ILE A 58 5.98 1.86 10.42
C ILE A 58 6.09 1.05 11.69
N TRP A 59 5.44 -0.09 11.68
CA TRP A 59 5.45 -1.05 12.79
C TRP A 59 6.02 -2.37 12.32
N ARG A 60 6.67 -3.06 13.24
CA ARG A 60 7.15 -4.43 13.06
C ARG A 60 6.64 -5.29 14.19
N GLY A 61 6.07 -6.45 13.88
CA GLY A 61 5.61 -7.47 14.81
C GLY A 61 5.96 -8.87 14.34
N THR A 62 5.58 -9.90 15.10
CA THR A 62 5.70 -11.30 14.69
C THR A 62 4.61 -11.68 13.68
N LEU A 63 4.74 -12.85 13.02
CA LEU A 63 3.68 -13.40 12.14
C LEU A 63 2.36 -13.64 12.88
N GLN A 64 2.40 -13.81 14.21
CA GLN A 64 1.24 -14.00 15.07
C GLN A 64 0.59 -12.68 15.50
N GLY A 65 1.14 -11.53 15.10
CA GLY A 65 0.63 -10.21 15.49
C GLY A 65 0.97 -9.84 16.94
N GLU A 66 2.14 -10.21 17.39
CA GLU A 66 2.64 -9.94 18.75
C GLU A 66 3.93 -9.11 18.68
N ASP A 67 4.37 -8.60 19.83
CA ASP A 67 5.64 -7.89 20.02
C ASP A 67 5.82 -6.68 19.07
N TRP A 68 4.72 -5.94 18.85
CA TRP A 68 4.73 -4.78 17.97
C TRP A 68 5.60 -3.66 18.49
N ILE A 69 6.51 -3.17 17.64
CA ILE A 69 7.35 -2.00 17.89
C ILE A 69 7.25 -0.99 16.75
N SER A 70 7.24 0.29 17.08
CA SER A 70 7.35 1.37 16.10
C SER A 70 8.80 1.56 15.67
N LEU A 71 9.03 1.72 14.37
CA LEU A 71 10.38 1.86 13.79
C LEU A 71 10.76 3.31 13.48
N ASN A 72 9.83 4.25 13.49
CA ASN A 72 10.08 5.61 13.00
C ASN A 72 9.41 6.71 13.85
N ASP A 73 9.44 6.60 15.16
CA ASP A 73 8.88 7.62 16.06
C ASP A 73 9.51 9.02 15.90
N HIS A 74 10.70 9.09 15.26
CA HIS A 74 11.46 10.31 15.01
C HIS A 74 11.20 10.96 13.66
N ILE A 75 10.48 10.28 12.75
CA ILE A 75 10.13 10.78 11.41
C ILE A 75 8.75 10.29 10.99
N GLN A 76 7.93 11.19 10.48
CA GLN A 76 6.62 10.85 9.93
C GLN A 76 6.69 10.75 8.40
N ILE A 77 6.30 9.60 7.86
CA ILE A 77 6.25 9.34 6.41
C ILE A 77 4.81 9.47 5.94
N ARG A 78 4.54 10.51 5.15
CA ARG A 78 3.20 10.77 4.66
C ARG A 78 2.73 9.69 3.70
N ASP A 79 1.50 9.19 3.90
CA ASP A 79 0.76 8.35 2.93
C ASP A 79 1.57 7.12 2.46
N ILE A 80 1.95 6.27 3.43
CA ILE A 80 2.71 5.05 3.13
C ILE A 80 1.87 4.14 2.23
N LYS A 81 2.39 3.83 1.04
CA LYS A 81 1.72 3.03 0.01
C LYS A 81 2.36 1.67 -0.25
N MET A 82 3.62 1.53 0.07
CA MET A 82 4.33 0.26 -0.02
C MET A 82 5.37 0.18 1.09
N ILE A 83 5.43 -0.97 1.71
CA ILE A 83 6.57 -1.44 2.47
C ILE A 83 7.07 -2.71 1.77
N ARG A 84 8.38 -2.81 1.57
CA ARG A 84 9.01 -4.00 1.01
C ARG A 84 10.30 -4.31 1.73
N TYR A 85 10.37 -5.49 2.29
CA TYR A 85 11.61 -6.02 2.82
C TYR A 85 12.38 -6.73 1.70
N LYS A 86 13.63 -6.39 1.48
CA LYS A 86 14.45 -6.92 0.39
C LYS A 86 15.86 -7.24 0.87
N ASP A 87 16.28 -8.46 0.59
CA ASP A 87 17.67 -8.87 0.70
C ASP A 87 18.41 -8.50 -0.59
N PHE A 88 19.45 -7.72 -0.46
CA PHE A 88 20.45 -7.48 -1.49
C PHE A 88 21.69 -8.31 -1.15
N SER A 89 22.60 -8.50 -2.12
CA SER A 89 23.74 -9.42 -1.97
C SER A 89 24.54 -9.25 -0.68
N ASP A 90 24.66 -8.04 -0.16
CA ASP A 90 25.55 -7.69 0.95
C ASP A 90 24.84 -7.07 2.16
N PHE A 91 23.55 -6.78 2.05
CA PHE A 91 22.76 -6.14 3.11
C PHE A 91 21.26 -6.35 2.91
N ARG A 92 20.52 -6.11 3.98
CA ARG A 92 19.05 -6.15 4.00
C ARG A 92 18.50 -4.73 4.13
N ARG A 93 17.42 -4.44 3.41
CA ARG A 93 16.81 -3.12 3.37
C ARG A 93 15.30 -3.17 3.47
N LEU A 94 14.74 -2.33 4.31
CA LEU A 94 13.33 -2.01 4.27
C LEU A 94 13.13 -0.80 3.35
N LEU A 95 12.38 -0.99 2.29
CA LEU A 95 11.98 0.02 1.32
C LEU A 95 10.60 0.55 1.69
N ILE A 96 10.42 1.87 1.66
CA ILE A 96 9.19 2.52 2.10
C ILE A 96 8.79 3.56 1.07
N CYS A 97 7.68 3.33 0.38
CA CYS A 97 7.11 4.30 -0.53
C CYS A 97 6.07 5.16 0.20
N GLY A 98 6.36 6.44 0.36
CA GLY A 98 5.41 7.46 0.80
C GLY A 98 4.62 8.04 -0.37
N GLY A 99 3.80 9.05 -0.11
CA GLY A 99 2.97 9.69 -1.15
C GLY A 99 3.82 10.31 -2.27
N ASN A 100 4.75 11.18 -1.93
CA ASN A 100 5.61 11.89 -2.87
C ASN A 100 7.12 11.69 -2.62
N SER A 101 7.47 10.74 -1.79
CA SER A 101 8.85 10.44 -1.41
C SER A 101 9.07 8.94 -1.29
N PHE A 102 10.30 8.52 -1.41
CA PHE A 102 10.72 7.15 -1.17
C PHE A 102 11.81 7.14 -0.09
N PHE A 103 11.72 6.19 0.83
CA PHE A 103 12.64 6.08 1.96
C PHE A 103 13.20 4.67 2.06
N TYR A 104 14.31 4.53 2.76
CA TYR A 104 14.89 3.23 3.08
C TYR A 104 15.58 3.22 4.43
N THR A 105 15.70 2.03 5.00
CA THR A 105 16.50 1.78 6.21
C THR A 105 17.20 0.42 6.10
N ASP A 106 18.48 0.38 6.53
CA ASP A 106 19.31 -0.82 6.56
C ASP A 106 19.54 -1.31 8.01
N ASN A 107 18.82 -0.73 8.98
CA ASN A 107 19.01 -0.97 10.39
C ASN A 107 17.72 -0.91 11.21
N ASP A 108 16.63 -1.45 10.62
CA ASP A 108 15.32 -1.55 11.27
C ASP A 108 14.80 -0.22 11.83
N GLY A 109 14.94 0.85 11.06
CA GLY A 109 14.39 2.14 11.42
C GLY A 109 15.23 2.98 12.39
N ILE A 110 16.39 2.49 12.88
CA ILE A 110 17.30 3.30 13.71
C ILE A 110 17.68 4.59 12.97
N SER A 111 17.89 4.49 11.66
CA SER A 111 17.98 5.63 10.75
C SER A 111 17.16 5.35 9.49
N ILE A 112 16.37 6.33 9.07
CA ILE A 112 15.61 6.29 7.83
C ILE A 112 16.15 7.40 6.94
N GLN A 113 16.43 7.07 5.68
CA GLN A 113 16.97 7.99 4.69
C GLN A 113 15.98 8.17 3.57
N GLU A 114 15.89 9.39 3.06
CA GLU A 114 15.08 9.71 1.88
C GLU A 114 15.92 9.50 0.62
N SER A 115 15.29 8.94 -0.42
CA SER A 115 15.92 8.71 -1.72
C SER A 115 15.98 10.02 -2.53
N GLU A 116 16.96 10.12 -3.42
CA GLU A 116 17.14 11.27 -4.31
C GLU A 116 16.46 11.05 -5.68
N GLY A 117 16.29 12.12 -6.45
CA GLY A 117 15.80 12.07 -7.83
C GLY A 117 14.28 12.12 -7.99
N LEU A 118 13.53 12.36 -6.93
CA LEU A 118 12.07 12.50 -6.93
C LEU A 118 11.57 13.94 -6.73
N ASP A 119 12.44 14.94 -6.91
CA ASP A 119 12.12 16.36 -6.69
C ASP A 119 10.92 16.86 -7.54
N ALA A 120 10.69 16.21 -8.70
CA ALA A 120 9.56 16.55 -9.56
C ALA A 120 8.19 16.14 -8.98
N LEU A 121 8.16 15.30 -7.94
CA LEU A 121 6.93 14.92 -7.26
C LEU A 121 6.44 15.98 -6.29
N ASP A 122 7.12 17.05 -6.07
CA ASP A 122 6.80 18.22 -5.23
C ASP A 122 5.55 18.04 -4.32
N ASP A 123 4.86 19.10 -3.96
CA ASP A 123 3.61 19.01 -3.16
C ASP A 123 2.39 18.50 -3.96
N TRP A 124 2.47 18.39 -5.27
CA TRP A 124 1.38 18.00 -6.18
C TRP A 124 1.53 16.57 -6.70
N GLY A 125 2.76 16.05 -6.70
CA GLY A 125 3.06 14.71 -7.17
C GLY A 125 2.67 13.63 -6.16
N ASN A 126 2.43 12.42 -6.66
CA ASN A 126 2.05 11.29 -5.84
C ASN A 126 2.39 9.97 -6.53
N THR A 127 2.94 9.02 -5.79
CA THR A 127 3.13 7.67 -6.28
C THR A 127 1.78 6.96 -6.41
N ILE A 128 1.53 6.37 -7.57
CA ILE A 128 0.35 5.54 -7.86
C ILE A 128 0.65 4.09 -7.48
N ARG A 129 1.78 3.57 -8.00
CA ARG A 129 2.20 2.19 -7.81
C ARG A 129 3.71 2.13 -7.63
N SER A 130 4.17 1.20 -6.82
CA SER A 130 5.58 0.84 -6.71
C SER A 130 5.74 -0.67 -6.83
N ILE A 131 6.71 -1.09 -7.60
CA ILE A 131 7.07 -2.50 -7.79
C ILE A 131 8.57 -2.70 -7.66
N VAL A 132 8.95 -3.89 -7.23
CA VAL A 132 10.34 -4.34 -7.20
C VAL A 132 10.44 -5.58 -8.07
N LYS A 133 11.24 -5.50 -9.12
CA LYS A 133 11.56 -6.64 -9.98
C LYS A 133 13.07 -6.85 -9.94
N ASP A 134 13.49 -8.04 -9.55
CA ASP A 134 14.88 -8.33 -9.23
C ASP A 134 15.42 -7.33 -8.20
N ASP A 135 16.47 -6.60 -8.50
CA ASP A 135 17.03 -5.54 -7.64
C ASP A 135 16.66 -4.13 -8.13
N ILE A 136 15.74 -4.02 -9.10
CA ILE A 136 15.31 -2.76 -9.69
C ILE A 136 13.98 -2.36 -9.09
N ILE A 137 13.86 -1.08 -8.73
CA ILE A 137 12.63 -0.50 -8.20
C ILE A 137 12.04 0.43 -9.25
N TYR A 138 10.75 0.28 -9.53
CA TYR A 138 10.00 1.13 -10.43
C TYR A 138 8.87 1.83 -9.67
N LEU A 139 8.69 3.12 -9.95
CA LEU A 139 7.57 3.91 -9.43
C LEU A 139 6.75 4.44 -10.60
N LEU A 140 5.46 4.25 -10.54
CA LEU A 140 4.50 4.95 -11.39
C LEU A 140 3.93 6.10 -10.58
N THR A 141 3.96 7.31 -11.13
CA THR A 141 3.65 8.54 -10.39
C THR A 141 2.68 9.42 -11.14
N ASN A 142 1.91 10.22 -10.41
CA ASN A 142 1.30 11.44 -10.92
C ASN A 142 2.20 12.62 -10.59
N GLU A 143 2.39 13.52 -11.54
CA GLU A 143 3.17 14.74 -11.33
C GLU A 143 2.65 15.87 -12.23
N TRP A 144 3.12 17.09 -11.98
CA TRP A 144 2.83 18.24 -12.83
C TRP A 144 3.90 18.41 -13.89
N ASP A 145 3.49 18.39 -15.17
CA ASP A 145 4.38 18.72 -16.29
C ASP A 145 4.46 20.25 -16.47
N TYR A 146 5.51 20.86 -15.97
CA TYR A 146 5.76 22.30 -16.09
C TYR A 146 6.13 22.75 -17.49
N VAL A 147 6.42 21.85 -18.43
CA VAL A 147 6.69 22.18 -19.84
C VAL A 147 5.39 22.31 -20.62
N ASN A 148 4.49 21.35 -20.44
CA ASN A 148 3.20 21.30 -21.16
C ASN A 148 2.03 21.87 -20.32
N TRP A 149 2.27 22.23 -19.06
CA TRP A 149 1.29 22.80 -18.12
C TRP A 149 0.06 21.90 -17.93
N ASN A 150 0.28 20.62 -17.72
CA ASN A 150 -0.78 19.65 -17.44
C ASN A 150 -0.33 18.61 -16.41
N ALA A 151 -1.30 17.92 -15.82
CA ALA A 151 -1.02 16.75 -15.01
C ALA A 151 -0.61 15.57 -15.91
N ALA A 152 0.42 14.85 -15.50
CA ALA A 152 1.03 13.75 -16.24
C ALA A 152 1.32 12.56 -15.33
N CYS A 153 1.44 11.35 -15.91
CA CYS A 153 2.05 10.21 -15.25
C CYS A 153 3.50 10.05 -15.70
N ALA A 154 4.33 9.54 -14.82
CA ALA A 154 5.70 9.20 -15.15
C ALA A 154 6.11 7.85 -14.56
N ILE A 155 7.12 7.22 -15.16
CA ILE A 155 7.78 6.04 -14.62
C ILE A 155 9.19 6.45 -14.20
N TYR A 156 9.52 6.16 -12.95
CA TYR A 156 10.86 6.30 -12.40
C TYR A 156 11.46 4.93 -12.14
N LYS A 157 12.77 4.83 -12.23
CA LYS A 157 13.56 3.61 -12.06
C LYS A 157 14.75 3.85 -11.15
N SER A 158 14.97 2.94 -10.21
CA SER A 158 16.21 2.89 -9.41
C SER A 158 16.92 1.56 -9.67
N ILE A 159 18.15 1.63 -10.13
CA ILE A 159 19.05 0.47 -10.30
C ILE A 159 20.09 0.37 -9.16
N VAL A 160 19.98 1.24 -8.17
CA VAL A 160 20.89 1.35 -7.04
C VAL A 160 20.15 1.12 -5.71
N ASN A 161 19.28 0.12 -5.70
CA ASN A 161 18.60 -0.38 -4.51
C ASN A 161 17.76 0.70 -3.78
N GLY A 162 17.17 1.63 -4.53
CA GLY A 162 16.31 2.68 -4.00
C GLY A 162 17.05 3.92 -3.48
N LEU A 163 18.37 4.07 -3.72
CA LEU A 163 19.09 5.26 -3.28
C LEU A 163 18.74 6.49 -4.12
N THR A 164 18.68 6.31 -5.43
CA THR A 164 18.32 7.36 -6.38
C THR A 164 17.37 6.85 -7.44
N PHE A 165 16.54 7.72 -7.97
CA PHE A 165 15.60 7.43 -9.04
C PHE A 165 15.84 8.32 -10.25
N ASP A 166 15.79 7.71 -11.44
CA ASP A 166 15.80 8.40 -12.72
C ASP A 166 14.44 8.28 -13.38
N LYS A 167 13.92 9.38 -13.94
CA LYS A 167 12.71 9.37 -14.74
C LYS A 167 13.01 8.76 -16.10
N ILE A 168 12.43 7.59 -16.40
CA ILE A 168 12.66 6.86 -17.66
C ILE A 168 11.57 7.11 -18.68
N HIS A 169 10.35 7.46 -18.25
CA HIS A 169 9.22 7.72 -19.15
C HIS A 169 8.28 8.78 -18.57
N MET A 170 7.67 9.58 -19.44
CA MET A 170 6.65 10.55 -19.08
C MET A 170 5.51 10.50 -20.10
N PHE A 171 4.30 10.37 -19.61
CA PHE A 171 3.08 10.37 -20.41
C PHE A 171 2.48 11.77 -20.49
N ASN A 172 1.63 12.01 -21.50
CA ASN A 172 1.04 13.33 -21.73
C ASN A 172 -0.24 13.62 -20.90
N ASN A 173 -0.66 12.68 -20.04
CA ASN A 173 -1.83 12.82 -19.18
C ASN A 173 -1.66 11.96 -17.93
N ASN A 174 -2.59 12.07 -16.98
CA ASN A 174 -2.52 11.38 -15.69
C ASN A 174 -3.71 10.43 -15.43
N ASN A 175 -4.47 10.05 -16.44
CA ASN A 175 -5.67 9.23 -16.26
C ASN A 175 -5.45 7.80 -16.75
N GLY A 176 -5.96 6.85 -15.96
CA GLY A 176 -6.06 5.46 -16.37
C GLY A 176 -4.74 4.69 -16.42
N TYR A 177 -3.80 5.03 -15.55
CA TYR A 177 -2.51 4.37 -15.45
C TYR A 177 -2.43 3.43 -14.26
N ASP A 178 -1.86 2.25 -14.48
CA ASP A 178 -1.38 1.35 -13.46
C ASP A 178 -0.26 0.47 -14.01
N MET A 179 0.48 -0.22 -13.14
CA MET A 179 1.50 -1.18 -13.55
C MET A 179 1.53 -2.39 -12.63
N TRP A 180 1.92 -3.53 -13.21
CA TRP A 180 2.03 -4.78 -12.50
C TRP A 180 3.16 -5.67 -13.04
N THR A 181 3.77 -6.46 -12.18
CA THR A 181 4.65 -7.60 -12.48
C THR A 181 4.52 -8.64 -11.37
N SER A 182 4.81 -9.90 -11.65
CA SER A 182 4.86 -10.92 -10.61
C SER A 182 6.01 -10.64 -9.63
N ARG A 183 5.78 -10.94 -8.37
CA ARG A 183 6.83 -10.93 -7.33
C ARG A 183 7.66 -12.19 -7.35
N TYR A 184 7.09 -13.29 -7.80
CA TYR A 184 7.61 -14.65 -7.62
C TYR A 184 8.10 -15.29 -8.92
N GLU A 185 7.60 -14.81 -10.07
CA GLU A 185 7.92 -15.33 -11.37
C GLU A 185 8.54 -14.27 -12.28
N ASP A 186 9.42 -14.68 -13.18
CA ASP A 186 10.01 -13.75 -14.15
C ASP A 186 9.01 -13.40 -15.25
N THR A 187 8.18 -12.41 -14.97
CA THR A 187 7.19 -11.87 -15.90
C THR A 187 7.59 -10.49 -16.40
N PRO A 188 7.12 -10.05 -17.57
CA PRO A 188 7.26 -8.66 -17.97
C PRO A 188 6.65 -7.68 -16.95
N ILE A 189 7.11 -6.44 -16.97
CA ILE A 189 6.40 -5.34 -16.32
C ILE A 189 5.30 -4.89 -17.28
N TYR A 190 4.05 -5.09 -16.88
CA TYR A 190 2.89 -4.60 -17.62
C TYR A 190 2.56 -3.19 -17.17
N VAL A 191 2.32 -2.31 -18.13
CA VAL A 191 1.90 -0.93 -17.90
C VAL A 191 0.57 -0.71 -18.62
N MET A 192 -0.45 -0.34 -17.87
CA MET A 192 -1.74 0.06 -18.41
C MET A 192 -1.77 1.57 -18.61
N ASN A 193 -2.26 2.00 -19.77
CA ASN A 193 -2.51 3.39 -20.11
C ASN A 193 -3.85 3.50 -20.84
N ASN A 194 -4.86 4.03 -20.17
CA ASN A 194 -6.18 4.26 -20.78
C ASN A 194 -6.76 3.02 -21.49
N GLY A 195 -6.68 1.86 -20.86
CA GLY A 195 -7.17 0.60 -21.41
C GLY A 195 -6.26 -0.03 -22.48
N GLN A 196 -5.13 0.57 -22.79
CA GLN A 196 -4.06 -0.05 -23.57
C GLN A 196 -3.05 -0.71 -22.65
N ILE A 197 -2.52 -1.84 -23.05
CA ILE A 197 -1.50 -2.58 -22.32
C ILE A 197 -0.18 -2.50 -23.07
N PHE A 198 0.88 -2.21 -22.32
CA PHE A 198 2.25 -2.19 -22.77
C PHE A 198 3.08 -3.11 -21.88
N THR A 199 4.22 -3.56 -22.38
CA THR A 199 5.29 -4.13 -21.56
C THR A 199 6.49 -3.21 -21.60
N LEU A 200 7.14 -3.05 -20.43
CA LEU A 200 8.39 -2.32 -20.33
C LEU A 200 9.56 -3.29 -20.59
N ASN A 201 10.40 -2.99 -21.57
CA ASN A 201 11.56 -3.81 -21.89
C ASN A 201 12.82 -3.38 -21.09
N GLU A 202 13.92 -4.11 -21.25
CA GLU A 202 15.19 -3.82 -20.58
C GLU A 202 15.83 -2.48 -21.01
N GLN A 203 15.46 -1.95 -22.16
CA GLN A 203 15.92 -0.65 -22.69
C GLN A 203 15.03 0.49 -22.23
N ASP A 204 14.09 0.23 -21.33
CA ASP A 204 13.08 1.17 -20.82
C ASP A 204 12.08 1.67 -21.89
N ASP A 205 11.91 0.91 -22.98
CA ASP A 205 10.91 1.20 -24.00
C ASP A 205 9.57 0.53 -23.67
N LEU A 206 8.47 1.24 -23.91
CA LEU A 206 7.12 0.71 -23.82
C LEU A 206 6.72 0.03 -25.14
N ILE A 207 6.58 -1.27 -25.12
CA ILE A 207 6.18 -2.09 -26.25
C ILE A 207 4.68 -2.34 -26.17
N SER A 208 3.92 -1.95 -27.20
CA SER A 208 2.48 -2.20 -27.25
C SER A 208 2.17 -3.70 -27.21
N HIS A 209 1.31 -4.10 -26.28
CA HIS A 209 0.93 -5.50 -26.08
C HIS A 209 -0.53 -5.77 -26.44
N GLY A 210 -1.38 -4.74 -26.48
CA GLY A 210 -2.79 -4.86 -26.83
C GLY A 210 -3.66 -3.76 -26.28
N SER A 211 -4.97 -3.93 -26.43
CA SER A 211 -5.97 -3.01 -25.89
C SER A 211 -7.12 -3.80 -25.28
N ILE A 212 -7.56 -3.40 -24.11
CA ILE A 212 -8.71 -4.00 -23.41
C ILE A 212 -10.00 -3.39 -23.97
N VAL A 213 -10.11 -2.06 -23.88
CA VAL A 213 -11.23 -1.25 -24.35
C VAL A 213 -10.73 0.11 -24.81
N THR A 214 -11.55 0.85 -25.54
CA THR A 214 -11.35 2.29 -25.73
C THR A 214 -11.65 2.99 -24.41
N PHE A 215 -10.82 3.96 -24.06
CA PHE A 215 -10.80 4.71 -22.81
C PHE A 215 -12.17 4.93 -22.17
N GLU A 216 -12.28 4.59 -20.90
CA GLU A 216 -13.34 5.04 -19.99
C GLU A 216 -12.71 5.80 -18.82
N SER A 217 -13.35 6.89 -18.39
CA SER A 217 -12.89 7.67 -17.25
C SER A 217 -13.14 6.92 -15.95
N GLY A 218 -12.19 6.92 -15.04
CA GLY A 218 -12.29 6.30 -13.71
C GLY A 218 -10.95 5.76 -13.23
N ASP A 219 -10.97 5.15 -12.06
CA ASP A 219 -9.80 4.46 -11.53
C ASP A 219 -9.57 3.18 -12.34
N ASN A 220 -8.45 3.13 -13.02
CA ASN A 220 -8.02 1.96 -13.76
C ASN A 220 -6.93 1.25 -12.95
N LEU A 221 -7.13 -0.03 -12.66
CA LEU A 221 -6.25 -0.84 -11.84
C LEU A 221 -5.87 -2.13 -12.57
N LEU A 222 -4.62 -2.56 -12.37
CA LEU A 222 -4.06 -3.76 -12.97
C LEU A 222 -3.47 -4.66 -11.87
N THR A 223 -3.82 -5.93 -11.91
CA THR A 223 -3.23 -6.96 -11.05
C THR A 223 -3.13 -8.27 -11.82
N GLY A 224 -2.43 -9.27 -11.26
CA GLY A 224 -2.29 -10.55 -11.92
C GLY A 224 -1.51 -11.54 -11.07
N GLY A 225 -1.18 -12.68 -11.70
CA GLY A 225 -0.39 -13.73 -11.13
C GLY A 225 0.14 -14.67 -12.23
N PHE A 226 0.64 -15.81 -11.81
CA PHE A 226 1.18 -16.83 -12.70
C PHE A 226 0.61 -18.20 -12.32
N ASP A 227 -0.18 -18.79 -13.22
CA ASP A 227 -0.78 -20.11 -13.11
C ASP A 227 -0.56 -20.83 -14.44
N ASN A 228 0.57 -21.51 -14.60
CA ASN A 228 1.11 -22.06 -15.85
C ASN A 228 1.43 -21.02 -16.94
N ASP A 229 0.78 -19.86 -16.94
CA ASP A 229 1.03 -18.68 -17.76
C ASP A 229 0.60 -17.45 -16.96
N VAL A 230 0.97 -16.26 -17.44
CA VAL A 230 0.55 -15.01 -16.82
C VAL A 230 -0.96 -14.82 -17.02
N PHE A 231 -1.67 -14.61 -15.93
CA PHE A 231 -3.03 -14.10 -15.96
C PHE A 231 -3.08 -12.67 -15.42
N LEU A 232 -3.98 -11.88 -15.98
CA LEU A 232 -4.15 -10.49 -15.62
C LEU A 232 -5.62 -10.17 -15.36
N TYR A 233 -5.84 -9.29 -14.41
CA TYR A 233 -7.10 -8.62 -14.18
C TYR A 233 -6.93 -7.13 -14.36
N ALA A 234 -7.86 -6.49 -15.07
CA ALA A 234 -7.96 -5.05 -15.17
C ALA A 234 -9.33 -4.58 -14.68
N LYS A 235 -9.32 -3.59 -13.80
CA LYS A 235 -10.51 -2.81 -13.48
C LYS A 235 -10.44 -1.53 -14.30
N ILE A 236 -11.42 -1.27 -15.16
CA ILE A 236 -11.52 -0.07 -15.99
C ILE A 236 -12.90 0.55 -15.77
N GLY A 237 -12.92 1.74 -15.19
CA GLY A 237 -14.18 2.35 -14.73
C GLY A 237 -14.86 1.46 -13.68
N ASP A 238 -16.08 1.01 -13.98
CA ASP A 238 -16.87 0.11 -13.13
C ASP A 238 -16.82 -1.36 -13.56
N ARG A 239 -16.03 -1.72 -14.57
CA ARG A 239 -15.98 -3.07 -15.14
C ARG A 239 -14.69 -3.81 -14.85
N ILE A 240 -14.81 -5.12 -14.74
CA ILE A 240 -13.70 -6.06 -14.57
C ILE A 240 -13.44 -6.80 -15.86
N TYR A 241 -12.17 -6.87 -16.25
CA TYR A 241 -11.67 -7.61 -17.38
C TYR A 241 -10.64 -8.65 -16.92
N TYR A 242 -10.62 -9.78 -17.57
CA TYR A 242 -9.72 -10.88 -17.27
C TYR A 242 -9.03 -11.38 -18.55
N SER A 243 -7.74 -11.68 -18.41
CA SER A 243 -6.93 -12.35 -19.43
C SER A 243 -6.20 -13.54 -18.80
N ASN A 244 -6.14 -14.66 -19.52
CA ASN A 244 -5.36 -15.84 -19.13
C ASN A 244 -4.26 -16.19 -20.14
N ASP A 245 -3.88 -15.23 -20.97
CA ASP A 245 -2.88 -15.36 -22.03
C ASP A 245 -1.95 -14.15 -22.08
N ALA A 246 -1.46 -13.78 -20.90
CA ALA A 246 -0.51 -12.68 -20.69
C ALA A 246 -0.99 -11.31 -21.24
N GLY A 247 -2.31 -11.06 -21.26
CA GLY A 247 -2.89 -9.80 -21.73
C GLY A 247 -3.14 -9.71 -23.23
N SER A 248 -2.98 -10.82 -23.98
CA SER A 248 -3.21 -10.83 -25.43
C SER A 248 -4.70 -10.75 -25.78
N ASN A 249 -5.54 -11.41 -24.99
CA ASN A 249 -7.00 -11.35 -25.14
C ASN A 249 -7.66 -11.08 -23.79
N TRP A 250 -8.76 -10.34 -23.83
CA TRP A 250 -9.49 -9.92 -22.62
C TRP A 250 -10.96 -10.30 -22.68
N VAL A 251 -11.48 -10.79 -21.56
CA VAL A 251 -12.88 -11.14 -21.39
C VAL A 251 -13.50 -10.16 -20.39
N ASP A 252 -14.57 -9.50 -20.78
CA ASP A 252 -15.38 -8.68 -19.89
C ASP A 252 -16.15 -9.57 -18.91
N LYS A 253 -15.93 -9.36 -17.63
CA LYS A 253 -16.52 -10.12 -16.51
C LYS A 253 -17.72 -9.43 -15.86
N GLY A 254 -18.09 -8.25 -16.35
CA GLY A 254 -19.19 -7.48 -15.82
C GLY A 254 -18.77 -6.36 -14.87
N SER A 255 -19.75 -5.86 -14.11
CA SER A 255 -19.51 -4.74 -13.20
C SER A 255 -18.85 -5.19 -11.91
N GLN A 256 -18.00 -4.31 -11.36
CA GLN A 256 -17.45 -4.47 -10.02
C GLN A 256 -18.55 -4.52 -8.94
N PRO A 257 -18.36 -5.23 -7.83
CA PRO A 257 -19.36 -5.32 -6.76
C PRO A 257 -19.49 -4.02 -5.95
N GLN A 258 -18.40 -3.23 -5.89
CA GLN A 258 -18.34 -1.94 -5.19
C GLN A 258 -17.16 -1.11 -5.75
N TRP A 259 -17.08 0.17 -5.37
CA TRP A 259 -15.90 1.01 -5.63
C TRP A 259 -14.67 0.52 -4.82
N THR A 260 -13.48 0.76 -5.31
CA THR A 260 -12.20 0.44 -4.64
C THR A 260 -11.80 1.55 -3.67
N PHE A 261 -11.34 1.20 -2.48
CA PHE A 261 -10.94 2.19 -1.47
C PHE A 261 -9.62 2.88 -1.86
N MET A 262 -8.63 2.09 -2.27
CA MET A 262 -7.32 2.55 -2.79
C MET A 262 -6.90 1.69 -3.98
N SER A 263 -5.80 2.05 -4.63
CA SER A 263 -5.26 1.26 -5.75
C SER A 263 -4.87 -0.16 -5.35
N ASN A 264 -4.36 -0.36 -4.13
CA ASN A 264 -3.97 -1.67 -3.61
C ASN A 264 -5.17 -2.50 -3.09
N SER A 265 -6.37 -1.94 -3.10
CA SER A 265 -7.61 -2.65 -2.70
C SER A 265 -8.11 -3.63 -3.77
N PHE A 266 -7.57 -3.59 -4.98
CA PHE A 266 -7.85 -4.53 -6.05
C PHE A 266 -6.62 -5.40 -6.29
N ASN A 267 -6.70 -6.67 -5.90
CA ASN A 267 -5.58 -7.58 -6.02
C ASN A 267 -6.03 -9.03 -6.25
N SER A 268 -5.22 -9.81 -6.95
CA SER A 268 -5.46 -11.22 -7.24
C SER A 268 -4.46 -12.11 -6.52
N SER A 269 -4.81 -13.38 -6.34
CA SER A 269 -3.86 -14.43 -5.98
C SER A 269 -2.63 -14.40 -6.92
N ASN A 270 -1.48 -14.80 -6.40
CA ASN A 270 -0.26 -14.94 -7.23
C ASN A 270 -0.29 -16.21 -8.10
N ILE A 271 -1.02 -17.26 -7.67
CA ILE A 271 -0.95 -18.62 -8.25
C ILE A 271 -2.31 -19.19 -8.62
N ASN A 272 -3.42 -18.55 -8.25
CA ASN A 272 -4.77 -19.02 -8.55
C ASN A 272 -5.49 -18.03 -9.46
N SER A 273 -5.55 -18.33 -10.74
CA SER A 273 -6.14 -17.48 -11.77
C SER A 273 -7.65 -17.24 -11.62
N ASN A 274 -8.32 -17.92 -10.68
CA ASN A 274 -9.73 -17.71 -10.37
C ASN A 274 -9.99 -16.75 -9.21
N LEU A 275 -8.97 -16.50 -8.36
CA LEU A 275 -9.13 -15.73 -7.12
C LEU A 275 -8.70 -14.27 -7.29
N VAL A 276 -9.63 -13.36 -7.04
CA VAL A 276 -9.41 -11.92 -7.02
C VAL A 276 -10.28 -11.25 -5.95
N GLY A 277 -9.74 -10.24 -5.27
CA GLY A 277 -10.43 -9.45 -4.25
C GLY A 277 -10.62 -7.99 -4.64
N ILE A 278 -11.71 -7.40 -4.19
CA ILE A 278 -12.00 -5.96 -4.26
C ILE A 278 -12.34 -5.46 -2.86
N GLY A 279 -11.51 -4.58 -2.33
CA GLY A 279 -11.71 -3.86 -1.08
C GLY A 279 -12.28 -2.47 -1.33
N GLY A 280 -13.38 -2.17 -0.68
CA GLY A 280 -13.99 -0.85 -0.57
C GLY A 280 -14.31 -0.59 0.88
N MET A 281 -15.56 -0.30 1.20
CA MET A 281 -16.02 -0.31 2.58
C MET A 281 -16.00 -1.74 3.17
N GLU A 282 -16.22 -2.73 2.33
CA GLU A 282 -16.21 -4.16 2.68
C GLU A 282 -15.25 -4.90 1.74
N LEU A 283 -14.98 -6.18 1.97
CA LEU A 283 -14.20 -7.03 1.09
C LEU A 283 -15.13 -7.98 0.32
N PHE A 284 -15.03 -7.91 -1.01
CA PHE A 284 -15.66 -8.88 -1.91
C PHE A 284 -14.58 -9.73 -2.59
N ILE A 285 -14.85 -11.03 -2.71
CA ILE A 285 -13.97 -11.98 -3.40
C ILE A 285 -14.70 -12.67 -4.52
N SER A 286 -13.97 -12.96 -5.59
CA SER A 286 -14.41 -13.86 -6.67
C SER A 286 -13.49 -15.07 -6.73
N ASN A 287 -14.10 -16.26 -6.86
CA ASN A 287 -13.41 -17.54 -7.06
C ASN A 287 -13.66 -18.11 -8.46
N ASN A 288 -14.09 -17.26 -9.41
CA ASN A 288 -14.39 -17.65 -10.79
C ASN A 288 -13.98 -16.56 -11.79
N SER A 289 -12.78 -16.02 -11.57
CA SER A 289 -12.15 -15.03 -12.44
C SER A 289 -12.96 -13.75 -12.62
N GLY A 290 -13.60 -13.25 -11.54
CA GLY A 290 -14.35 -11.99 -11.53
C GLY A 290 -15.78 -12.08 -12.07
N SER A 291 -16.30 -13.29 -12.33
CA SER A 291 -17.66 -13.46 -12.88
C SER A 291 -18.76 -13.30 -11.82
N ASP A 292 -18.53 -13.80 -10.61
CA ASP A 292 -19.43 -13.64 -9.46
C ASP A 292 -18.62 -13.20 -8.23
N TRP A 293 -19.28 -12.48 -7.33
CA TRP A 293 -18.64 -11.88 -6.17
C TRP A 293 -19.37 -12.27 -4.88
N ASN A 294 -18.62 -12.62 -3.87
CA ASN A 294 -19.12 -12.95 -2.54
C ASN A 294 -18.58 -11.96 -1.52
N LEU A 295 -19.44 -11.44 -0.66
CA LEU A 295 -19.06 -10.62 0.48
C LEU A 295 -18.40 -11.50 1.54
N VAL A 296 -17.24 -11.09 2.06
CA VAL A 296 -16.55 -11.81 3.15
C VAL A 296 -17.32 -11.64 4.45
N ASN A 297 -17.54 -10.41 4.88
CA ASN A 297 -18.48 -10.08 5.97
C ASN A 297 -18.98 -8.64 5.81
N SER A 298 -20.12 -8.33 6.38
CA SER A 298 -20.58 -6.94 6.47
C SER A 298 -19.77 -6.18 7.53
N TRP A 299 -19.40 -4.95 7.23
CA TRP A 299 -18.54 -4.12 8.09
C TRP A 299 -19.00 -4.00 9.54
N TRP A 300 -20.32 -3.99 9.79
CA TRP A 300 -20.89 -3.87 11.14
C TRP A 300 -20.75 -5.15 11.97
N GLN A 301 -20.52 -6.32 11.35
CA GLN A 301 -20.33 -7.60 12.05
C GLN A 301 -19.00 -7.63 12.82
N TYR A 302 -18.03 -6.81 12.42
CA TYR A 302 -16.78 -6.63 13.16
C TYR A 302 -16.99 -6.38 14.66
N TYR A 303 -18.00 -5.61 15.04
CA TYR A 303 -18.26 -5.28 16.44
C TYR A 303 -18.73 -6.48 17.27
N ASP A 304 -19.20 -7.54 16.65
CA ASP A 304 -19.62 -8.78 17.30
C ASP A 304 -18.43 -9.76 17.48
N ASP A 305 -17.45 -9.74 16.57
CA ASP A 305 -16.28 -10.61 16.58
C ASP A 305 -15.05 -9.91 15.94
N PRO A 306 -14.37 -9.00 16.67
CA PRO A 306 -13.22 -8.28 16.16
C PRO A 306 -11.98 -9.16 15.95
N GLU A 307 -11.96 -10.39 16.46
CA GLU A 307 -10.86 -11.34 16.27
C GLU A 307 -10.88 -11.96 14.88
N ASN A 308 -12.09 -12.20 14.30
CA ASN A 308 -12.24 -13.00 13.09
C ASN A 308 -12.95 -12.26 11.94
N LEU A 309 -13.55 -11.11 12.16
CA LEU A 309 -14.30 -10.37 11.15
C LEU A 309 -13.62 -9.05 10.81
N LEU A 310 -13.55 -8.77 9.51
CA LEU A 310 -12.89 -7.57 8.99
C LEU A 310 -13.62 -6.30 9.42
N HIS A 311 -12.81 -5.31 9.80
CA HIS A 311 -13.28 -3.93 9.94
C HIS A 311 -13.56 -3.31 8.56
N ALA A 312 -14.31 -2.20 8.55
CA ALA A 312 -14.58 -1.41 7.35
C ALA A 312 -13.30 -0.82 6.74
N ASP A 313 -13.46 -0.37 5.49
CA ASP A 313 -12.49 0.37 4.69
C ASP A 313 -11.18 -0.42 4.48
N ILE A 314 -11.03 -1.00 3.29
CA ILE A 314 -9.96 -1.94 2.95
C ILE A 314 -8.93 -1.24 2.03
N PRO A 315 -7.84 -0.65 2.57
CA PRO A 315 -6.80 0.01 1.76
C PRO A 315 -5.98 -0.94 0.91
N GLU A 316 -5.71 -2.15 1.42
CA GLU A 316 -4.88 -3.13 0.71
C GLU A 316 -5.34 -4.55 0.96
N ILE A 317 -5.31 -5.35 -0.10
CA ILE A 317 -5.32 -6.81 -0.07
C ILE A 317 -3.99 -7.23 -0.70
N ARG A 318 -3.23 -8.09 -0.02
CA ARG A 318 -1.95 -8.54 -0.55
C ARG A 318 -1.73 -10.02 -0.33
N PHE A 319 -1.40 -10.71 -1.40
CA PHE A 319 -1.13 -12.14 -1.39
C PHE A 319 0.37 -12.40 -1.32
N PHE A 320 0.75 -13.41 -0.53
CA PHE A 320 2.12 -13.82 -0.31
C PHE A 320 2.24 -15.33 -0.45
N LEU A 321 3.35 -15.78 -1.04
CA LEU A 321 3.75 -17.18 -0.99
C LEU A 321 4.79 -17.34 0.12
N ASP A 322 4.59 -18.31 0.99
CA ASP A 322 5.58 -18.69 1.99
C ASP A 322 6.73 -19.52 1.38
N ASN A 323 7.64 -20.00 2.23
CA ASN A 323 8.79 -20.76 1.79
C ASN A 323 8.44 -22.18 1.26
N GLU A 324 7.24 -22.69 1.55
CA GLU A 324 6.70 -23.94 1.03
C GLU A 324 5.88 -23.73 -0.25
N GLY A 325 5.62 -22.49 -0.63
CA GLY A 325 4.79 -22.11 -1.80
C GLY A 325 3.30 -22.06 -1.50
N GLU A 326 2.91 -22.14 -0.23
CA GLU A 326 1.51 -21.96 0.17
C GLU A 326 1.15 -20.47 0.20
N GLU A 327 -0.05 -20.15 -0.27
CA GLU A 327 -0.49 -18.75 -0.36
C GLU A 327 -1.26 -18.32 0.87
N MET A 328 -0.88 -17.16 1.40
CA MET A 328 -1.60 -16.45 2.45
C MET A 328 -1.86 -14.99 2.04
N SER A 329 -2.79 -14.34 2.72
CA SER A 329 -3.12 -12.94 2.43
C SER A 329 -3.05 -12.07 3.68
N LEU A 330 -2.55 -10.85 3.52
CA LEU A 330 -2.73 -9.77 4.49
C LEU A 330 -3.80 -8.81 3.98
N ILE A 331 -4.69 -8.40 4.88
CA ILE A 331 -5.75 -7.44 4.61
C ILE A 331 -5.58 -6.26 5.56
N SER A 332 -5.30 -5.09 5.00
CA SER A 332 -5.25 -3.83 5.75
C SER A 332 -6.65 -3.23 5.84
N THR A 333 -6.99 -2.71 7.02
CA THR A 333 -8.32 -2.11 7.28
C THR A 333 -8.21 -0.86 8.14
N ASP A 334 -9.32 -0.15 8.35
CA ASP A 334 -9.41 0.94 9.33
C ASP A 334 -9.33 0.48 10.78
N GLY A 335 -9.51 -0.81 11.04
CA GLY A 335 -9.41 -1.44 12.35
C GLY A 335 -8.18 -2.33 12.52
N GLY A 336 -7.14 -2.15 11.71
CA GLY A 336 -5.88 -2.86 11.84
C GLY A 336 -5.54 -3.78 10.66
N LEU A 337 -4.73 -4.79 10.95
CA LEU A 337 -4.20 -5.75 10.00
C LEU A 337 -4.76 -7.14 10.27
N TYR A 338 -5.17 -7.82 9.23
CA TYR A 338 -5.71 -9.20 9.28
C TYR A 338 -4.90 -10.13 8.38
N VAL A 339 -4.95 -11.41 8.70
CA VAL A 339 -4.38 -12.50 7.89
C VAL A 339 -5.46 -13.49 7.49
N SER A 340 -5.32 -14.09 6.33
CA SER A 340 -6.09 -15.24 5.85
C SER A 340 -5.15 -16.29 5.26
N TYR A 341 -5.39 -17.55 5.60
CA TYR A 341 -4.63 -18.71 5.12
C TYR A 341 -5.46 -19.64 4.20
N ASP A 342 -6.67 -19.24 3.86
CA ASP A 342 -7.65 -20.09 3.15
C ASP A 342 -8.36 -19.37 2.00
N ASN A 343 -7.62 -18.56 1.25
CA ASN A 343 -8.14 -17.81 0.10
C ASN A 343 -9.26 -16.82 0.50
N LEU A 344 -9.06 -16.10 1.60
CA LEU A 344 -9.97 -15.07 2.12
C LEU A 344 -11.34 -15.61 2.58
N GLN A 345 -11.46 -16.92 2.90
CA GLN A 345 -12.69 -17.51 3.43
C GLN A 345 -12.85 -17.26 4.93
N SER A 346 -11.74 -17.21 5.65
CA SER A 346 -11.69 -16.79 7.05
C SER A 346 -10.55 -15.79 7.26
N THR A 347 -10.66 -14.98 8.29
CA THR A 347 -9.66 -13.96 8.65
C THR A 347 -9.37 -14.00 10.14
N GLN A 348 -8.16 -13.57 10.51
CA GLN A 348 -7.71 -13.40 11.88
C GLN A 348 -7.08 -12.02 12.05
N ASN A 349 -7.47 -11.31 13.10
CA ASN A 349 -6.93 -10.00 13.43
C ASN A 349 -5.56 -10.11 14.11
N LEU A 350 -4.54 -9.54 13.49
CA LEU A 350 -3.16 -9.49 14.00
C LEU A 350 -2.88 -8.27 14.89
N SER A 351 -3.86 -7.37 15.07
CA SER A 351 -3.64 -6.05 15.65
C SER A 351 -4.06 -5.93 17.12
N LEU A 352 -4.60 -7.01 17.71
CA LEU A 352 -5.20 -6.96 19.04
C LEU A 352 -4.18 -6.97 20.18
N ASN A 353 -2.93 -7.33 19.91
CA ASN A 353 -1.90 -7.53 20.90
C ASN A 353 -0.76 -6.49 20.75
N GLY A 354 -1.06 -5.20 20.97
CA GLY A 354 -0.03 -4.19 21.13
C GLY A 354 0.30 -3.36 19.89
N LEU A 355 -0.44 -3.51 18.75
CA LEU A 355 -0.28 -2.59 17.64
C LEU A 355 -0.86 -1.21 18.03
N GLY A 356 0.02 -0.30 18.47
CA GLY A 356 -0.33 1.00 19.05
C GLY A 356 -0.75 2.07 18.03
N VAL A 357 -1.41 1.68 16.95
CA VAL A 357 -1.95 2.61 15.95
C VAL A 357 -3.32 3.09 16.41
N SER A 358 -3.52 4.40 16.48
CA SER A 358 -4.82 4.99 16.85
C SER A 358 -5.15 6.15 15.93
N GLN A 359 -6.43 6.28 15.58
CA GLN A 359 -6.93 7.38 14.77
C GLN A 359 -7.98 8.16 15.57
N TYR A 360 -7.66 9.38 15.93
CA TYR A 360 -8.57 10.25 16.69
C TYR A 360 -8.96 11.46 15.85
N TYR A 361 -10.25 11.73 15.77
CA TYR A 361 -10.80 12.92 15.10
C TYR A 361 -10.80 14.16 16.00
N SER A 362 -10.84 13.95 17.31
CA SER A 362 -10.80 15.05 18.29
C SER A 362 -10.25 14.60 19.62
N THR A 363 -9.58 15.51 20.31
CA THR A 363 -9.11 15.30 21.68
C THR A 363 -9.51 16.49 22.54
N TYR A 364 -9.81 16.23 23.82
CA TYR A 364 -10.14 17.24 24.81
C TYR A 364 -9.51 16.89 26.16
N THR A 365 -8.81 17.84 26.75
CA THR A 365 -8.29 17.71 28.11
C THR A 365 -9.20 18.47 29.08
N LYS A 366 -9.64 17.82 30.14
CA LYS A 366 -10.48 18.45 31.16
C LYS A 366 -9.74 19.61 31.81
N ARG A 367 -10.32 20.80 31.78
CA ARG A 367 -9.71 22.04 32.30
C ARG A 367 -9.33 21.98 33.79
N THR A 368 -10.05 21.18 34.56
CA THR A 368 -9.84 21.04 36.03
C THR A 368 -8.92 19.87 36.39
N SER A 369 -8.47 19.08 35.43
CA SER A 369 -7.60 17.92 35.68
C SER A 369 -6.84 17.56 34.40
N PRO A 370 -5.55 17.84 34.31
CA PRO A 370 -4.74 17.50 33.14
C PRO A 370 -4.58 15.99 32.93
N TYR A 371 -4.96 15.17 33.88
CA TYR A 371 -4.90 13.71 33.81
C TYR A 371 -6.15 13.08 33.15
N HIS A 372 -7.18 13.90 32.83
CA HIS A 372 -8.37 13.41 32.14
C HIS A 372 -8.34 13.90 30.69
N ILE A 373 -8.06 12.99 29.78
CA ILE A 373 -8.08 13.20 28.33
C ILE A 373 -9.23 12.42 27.75
N TYR A 374 -9.99 13.04 26.89
CA TYR A 374 -11.06 12.42 26.09
C TYR A 374 -10.60 12.44 24.65
N ALA A 375 -10.71 11.33 23.98
CA ALA A 375 -10.38 11.20 22.56
C ALA A 375 -11.57 10.56 21.83
N GLY A 376 -12.00 11.17 20.75
CA GLY A 376 -13.05 10.66 19.90
C GLY A 376 -12.43 9.94 18.70
N SER A 377 -12.62 8.63 18.62
CA SER A 377 -12.27 7.80 17.46
C SER A 377 -13.54 7.41 16.69
N GLN A 378 -13.36 6.92 15.50
CA GLN A 378 -14.42 6.33 14.71
C GLN A 378 -14.76 4.93 15.21
#